data_cd66e903db393b988c1bf1a1c5ddbd61
#
_entry.id   cd66e903db393b988c1bf1a1c5ddbd61
#
_cell.length_a   1.000
_cell.length_b   1.000
_cell.length_c   1.000
_cell.angle_alpha   90.00
_cell.angle_beta   90.00
_cell.angle_gamma   90.00
#
_symmetry.space_group_name_H-M   'P 1'
#
loop_
_entity.id
_entity.type
_entity.pdbx_description
1 polymer ?
#
loop_
_entity_poly.entity_id
_entity_poly.type
_entity_poly.pdbx_seq_one_letter_code
_entity_poly.pdbx_strand_id
1 'polypeptide(L)'
;MAIQIIDNLLPNLFFKKLSNIFNDKFNWFWTEHTGEDDNNFMFTHMLWDFEIGRSSPHFDTFEPILYFLDKHIKVTKLRRMKLNLYTNQGKRIDHAEHYDIKDAKGIVMDTVDITVLNFTTCNGGTIVDNKEYKSKQNQGLNFKNSLKHNGYVQTDTKRRIVLNIATS
;
A
#
# COMPACT_ATOMS: atom_id res chain seq x y z
N MET A 1 -10.62 9.73 13.45
CA MET A 1 -9.74 10.58 12.60
C MET A 1 -10.23 10.52 11.18
N ALA A 2 -10.16 11.64 10.46
CA ALA A 2 -10.58 11.69 9.07
C ALA A 2 -9.54 10.95 8.18
N ILE A 3 -9.99 10.42 7.05
CA ILE A 3 -9.13 9.94 5.99
C ILE A 3 -8.37 11.14 5.44
N GLN A 4 -7.04 11.02 5.32
CA GLN A 4 -6.15 12.09 4.86
C GLN A 4 -5.56 11.76 3.50
N ILE A 5 -5.67 12.69 2.56
CA ILE A 5 -4.97 12.65 1.28
C ILE A 5 -3.72 13.53 1.40
N ILE A 6 -2.57 12.99 1.06
CA ILE A 6 -1.28 13.67 1.10
C ILE A 6 -0.74 13.72 -0.33
N ASP A 7 -0.94 14.85 -1.00
CA ASP A 7 -0.39 15.08 -2.34
C ASP A 7 1.12 15.32 -2.27
N ASN A 8 1.84 14.78 -3.26
CA ASN A 8 3.30 14.92 -3.37
C ASN A 8 4.02 14.52 -2.07
N LEU A 9 3.66 13.37 -1.50
CA LEU A 9 4.20 12.86 -0.24
C LEU A 9 5.74 12.85 -0.25
N LEU A 10 6.35 12.51 -1.39
CA LEU A 10 7.79 12.47 -1.55
C LEU A 10 8.31 13.58 -2.45
N PRO A 11 9.54 14.11 -2.22
CA PRO A 11 10.21 14.96 -3.21
C PRO A 11 10.31 14.24 -4.57
N ASN A 12 10.06 14.97 -5.66
CA ASN A 12 9.98 14.40 -7.00
C ASN A 12 11.19 13.56 -7.41
N LEU A 13 12.40 14.00 -7.05
CA LEU A 13 13.63 13.26 -7.37
C LEU A 13 13.67 11.90 -6.65
N PHE A 14 13.28 11.89 -5.38
CA PHE A 14 13.23 10.65 -4.58
C PHE A 14 12.12 9.72 -5.09
N PHE A 15 10.93 10.25 -5.38
CA PHE A 15 9.84 9.47 -5.96
C PHE A 15 10.25 8.81 -7.29
N LYS A 16 10.90 9.55 -8.19
CA LYS A 16 11.42 9.01 -9.46
C LYS A 16 12.46 7.90 -9.22
N LYS A 17 13.37 8.09 -8.26
CA LYS A 17 14.37 7.07 -7.90
C LYS A 17 13.68 5.77 -7.48
N LEU A 18 12.67 5.85 -6.61
CA LEU A 18 11.90 4.66 -6.18
C LEU A 18 11.13 4.03 -7.33
N SER A 19 10.46 4.83 -8.16
CA SER A 19 9.69 4.34 -9.31
C SER A 19 10.54 3.57 -10.33
N ASN A 20 11.81 3.97 -10.52
CA ASN A 20 12.75 3.33 -11.44
C ASN A 20 13.23 1.94 -10.94
N ILE A 21 12.99 1.60 -9.68
CA ILE A 21 13.30 0.26 -9.14
C ILE A 21 12.37 -0.80 -9.75
N PHE A 22 11.15 -0.45 -10.12
CA PHE A 22 10.14 -1.37 -10.66
C PHE A 22 10.37 -1.68 -12.15
N ASN A 23 11.54 -2.20 -12.46
CA ASN A 23 11.92 -2.68 -13.79
C ASN A 23 11.73 -4.20 -13.93
N ASP A 24 12.11 -4.76 -15.07
CA ASP A 24 11.93 -6.18 -15.39
C ASP A 24 12.73 -7.13 -14.47
N LYS A 25 13.67 -6.61 -13.68
CA LYS A 25 14.48 -7.39 -12.73
C LYS A 25 13.97 -7.30 -11.29
N PHE A 26 12.91 -6.53 -11.03
CA PHE A 26 12.34 -6.44 -9.69
C PHE A 26 11.55 -7.71 -9.37
N ASN A 27 11.86 -8.34 -8.25
CA ASN A 27 11.24 -9.59 -7.85
C ASN A 27 9.85 -9.36 -7.25
N TRP A 28 8.84 -9.93 -7.88
CA TRP A 28 7.48 -9.99 -7.39
C TRP A 28 7.11 -11.43 -7.03
N PHE A 29 6.36 -11.59 -5.94
CA PHE A 29 5.90 -12.88 -5.46
C PHE A 29 4.39 -13.00 -5.65
N TRP A 30 3.96 -14.13 -6.17
CA TRP A 30 2.54 -14.46 -6.32
C TRP A 30 1.85 -14.54 -4.96
N THR A 31 0.64 -13.99 -4.86
CA THR A 31 -0.25 -14.08 -3.69
C THR A 31 -1.64 -14.42 -4.20
N GLU A 32 -2.18 -15.55 -3.74
CA GLU A 32 -3.46 -16.09 -4.21
C GLU A 32 -4.68 -15.22 -3.85
N HIS A 33 -4.54 -14.35 -2.86
CA HIS A 33 -5.64 -13.50 -2.37
C HIS A 33 -5.18 -12.04 -2.31
N THR A 34 -6.12 -11.11 -2.46
CA THR A 34 -5.83 -9.67 -2.36
C THR A 34 -6.11 -9.11 -0.96
N GLY A 35 -6.85 -9.82 -0.16
CA GLY A 35 -7.20 -9.55 1.24
C GLY A 35 -7.53 -10.84 1.95
N GLU A 36 -8.79 -11.07 2.23
CA GLU A 36 -9.31 -12.38 2.60
C GLU A 36 -9.49 -13.25 1.35
N ASP A 37 -9.96 -14.49 1.49
CA ASP A 37 -10.16 -15.41 0.37
C ASP A 37 -11.26 -14.88 -0.58
N ASP A 38 -10.83 -14.16 -1.62
CA ASP A 38 -11.70 -13.44 -2.55
C ASP A 38 -11.58 -13.94 -4.00
N ASN A 39 -10.90 -15.08 -4.23
CA ASN A 39 -10.59 -15.65 -5.55
C ASN A 39 -9.86 -14.67 -6.49
N ASN A 40 -9.28 -13.59 -5.98
CA ASN A 40 -8.45 -12.67 -6.73
C ASN A 40 -6.99 -12.88 -6.36
N PHE A 41 -6.11 -12.43 -7.21
CA PHE A 41 -4.67 -12.52 -6.99
C PHE A 41 -4.01 -11.15 -7.08
N MET A 42 -2.83 -11.06 -6.52
CA MET A 42 -1.91 -9.95 -6.71
C MET A 42 -0.47 -10.44 -6.65
N PHE A 43 0.45 -9.55 -6.97
CA PHE A 43 1.86 -9.78 -6.68
C PHE A 43 2.30 -8.88 -5.55
N THR A 44 3.14 -9.40 -4.67
CA THR A 44 3.62 -8.66 -3.50
C THR A 44 5.13 -8.68 -3.40
N HIS A 45 5.68 -7.71 -2.67
CA HIS A 45 7.07 -7.73 -2.24
C HIS A 45 7.13 -7.13 -0.83
N MET A 46 7.40 -7.99 0.15
CA MET A 46 7.55 -7.56 1.55
C MET A 46 8.89 -6.88 1.75
N LEU A 47 8.88 -5.64 2.21
CA LEU A 47 10.09 -4.88 2.55
C LEU A 47 10.43 -5.02 4.03
N TRP A 48 9.42 -4.91 4.88
CA TRP A 48 9.52 -5.02 6.33
C TRP A 48 8.27 -5.65 6.92
N ASP A 49 8.47 -6.58 7.82
CA ASP A 49 7.42 -7.20 8.63
C ASP A 49 7.76 -7.09 10.12
N PHE A 50 6.77 -6.84 10.97
CA PHE A 50 7.00 -6.60 12.39
C PHE A 50 7.60 -7.82 13.12
N GLU A 51 7.24 -9.03 12.71
CA GLU A 51 7.71 -10.27 13.35
C GLU A 51 9.08 -10.68 12.84
N ILE A 52 9.34 -10.48 11.54
CA ILE A 52 10.55 -10.95 10.85
C ILE A 52 11.61 -9.83 10.77
N GLY A 53 11.18 -8.57 10.75
CA GLY A 53 12.05 -7.42 10.51
C GLY A 53 12.25 -7.17 9.02
N ARG A 54 13.50 -6.83 8.64
CA ARG A 54 13.89 -6.61 7.25
C ARG A 54 13.67 -7.89 6.42
N SER A 55 12.78 -7.80 5.44
CA SER A 55 12.39 -8.92 4.57
C SER A 55 12.94 -8.78 3.14
N SER A 56 13.57 -7.64 2.82
CA SER A 56 14.12 -7.37 1.49
C SER A 56 15.36 -6.47 1.56
N PRO A 57 16.36 -6.68 0.66
CA PRO A 57 17.49 -5.77 0.51
C PRO A 57 17.06 -4.36 0.03
N HIS A 58 15.88 -4.23 -0.58
CA HIS A 58 15.34 -2.94 -1.01
C HIS A 58 14.83 -2.08 0.15
N PHE A 59 14.65 -2.65 1.36
CA PHE A 59 14.09 -1.91 2.51
C PHE A 59 14.82 -0.58 2.75
N ASP A 60 16.16 -0.56 2.79
CA ASP A 60 16.94 0.66 3.04
C ASP A 60 16.69 1.78 2.04
N THR A 61 16.29 1.42 0.81
CA THR A 61 15.95 2.41 -0.21
C THR A 61 14.55 3.00 0.01
N PHE A 62 13.63 2.24 0.59
CA PHE A 62 12.26 2.67 0.88
C PHE A 62 12.08 3.25 2.28
N GLU A 63 12.90 2.85 3.25
CA GLU A 63 12.81 3.31 4.64
C GLU A 63 12.72 4.84 4.80
N PRO A 64 13.47 5.67 4.03
CA PRO A 64 13.36 7.12 4.15
C PRO A 64 11.97 7.71 3.91
N ILE A 65 11.04 6.95 3.31
CA ILE A 65 9.63 7.36 3.18
C ILE A 65 9.02 7.68 4.55
N LEU A 66 9.43 6.96 5.60
CA LEU A 66 8.93 7.14 6.96
C LEU A 66 9.21 8.56 7.48
N TYR A 67 10.36 9.17 7.14
CA TYR A 67 10.70 10.55 7.54
C TYR A 67 9.80 11.58 6.84
N PHE A 68 9.37 11.30 5.60
CA PHE A 68 8.43 12.17 4.90
C PHE A 68 7.02 11.99 5.45
N LEU A 69 6.64 10.75 5.74
CA LEU A 69 5.35 10.43 6.30
C LEU A 69 5.16 11.05 7.70
N ASP A 70 6.22 11.04 8.54
CA ASP A 70 6.21 11.61 9.90
C ASP A 70 5.91 13.13 9.94
N LYS A 71 6.10 13.83 8.82
CA LYS A 71 5.69 15.24 8.69
C LYS A 71 4.17 15.43 8.61
N HIS A 72 3.42 14.38 8.35
CA HIS A 72 1.97 14.43 8.14
C HIS A 72 1.20 13.67 9.21
N ILE A 73 1.77 12.55 9.68
CA ILE A 73 1.24 11.72 10.75
C ILE A 73 2.38 11.36 11.70
N LYS A 74 2.06 11.18 12.98
CA LYS A 74 3.09 10.75 13.95
C LYS A 74 3.47 9.29 13.70
N VAL A 75 4.74 9.04 13.34
CA VAL A 75 5.29 7.69 13.13
C VAL A 75 6.18 7.33 14.32
N THR A 76 5.74 6.40 15.16
CA THR A 76 6.53 5.92 16.31
C THR A 76 7.10 4.53 16.07
N LYS A 77 6.44 3.72 15.25
CA LYS A 77 6.85 2.34 14.98
C LYS A 77 6.37 1.89 13.61
N LEU A 78 7.26 1.28 12.83
CA LEU A 78 6.90 0.57 11.60
C LEU A 78 6.36 -0.82 11.97
N ARG A 79 5.18 -1.16 11.45
CA ARG A 79 4.53 -2.47 11.62
C ARG A 79 4.68 -3.34 10.37
N ARG A 80 4.47 -2.75 9.19
CA ARG A 80 4.61 -3.43 7.92
C ARG A 80 4.92 -2.43 6.81
N MET A 81 5.72 -2.84 5.86
CA MET A 81 5.96 -2.11 4.62
C MET A 81 5.95 -3.12 3.47
N LYS A 82 4.92 -3.07 2.62
CA LYS A 82 4.67 -4.06 1.58
C LYS A 82 4.28 -3.39 0.26
N LEU A 83 4.97 -3.74 -0.80
CA LEU A 83 4.59 -3.38 -2.17
C LEU A 83 3.55 -4.36 -2.69
N ASN A 84 2.51 -3.83 -3.34
CA ASN A 84 1.50 -4.61 -4.05
C ASN A 84 1.48 -4.17 -5.51
N LEU A 85 1.41 -5.15 -6.40
CA LEU A 85 1.24 -4.96 -7.83
C LEU A 85 -0.04 -5.66 -8.29
N TYR A 86 -0.91 -4.89 -8.92
CA TYR A 86 -2.16 -5.37 -9.52
C TYR A 86 -2.03 -5.29 -11.05
N THR A 87 -2.31 -6.40 -11.74
CA THR A 87 -2.32 -6.46 -13.20
C THR A 87 -3.68 -6.08 -13.75
N ASN A 88 -3.71 -5.52 -14.95
CA ASN A 88 -4.95 -5.28 -15.67
C ASN A 88 -5.59 -6.63 -16.06
N GLN A 89 -6.84 -6.83 -15.67
CA GLN A 89 -7.60 -8.05 -15.95
C GLN A 89 -8.73 -7.79 -16.97
N GLY A 90 -8.66 -6.69 -17.72
CA GLY A 90 -9.63 -6.31 -18.75
C GLY A 90 -10.96 -5.75 -18.21
N LYS A 91 -11.19 -5.81 -16.91
CA LYS A 91 -12.38 -5.30 -16.24
C LYS A 91 -12.03 -4.80 -14.83
N ARG A 92 -12.89 -3.93 -14.30
CA ARG A 92 -12.82 -3.56 -12.88
C ARG A 92 -13.19 -4.78 -12.02
N ILE A 93 -12.39 -5.05 -11.02
CA ILE A 93 -12.62 -6.07 -9.99
C ILE A 93 -12.40 -5.40 -8.65
N ASP A 94 -13.41 -5.36 -7.83
CA ASP A 94 -13.33 -4.89 -6.45
C ASP A 94 -12.90 -6.09 -5.58
N HIS A 95 -11.83 -5.89 -4.80
CA HIS A 95 -11.31 -6.92 -3.91
C HIS A 95 -12.17 -7.04 -2.64
N ALA A 96 -11.98 -8.11 -1.88
CA ALA A 96 -12.65 -8.25 -0.59
C ALA A 96 -12.22 -7.16 0.41
N GLU A 97 -13.18 -6.65 1.16
CA GLU A 97 -12.92 -5.72 2.26
C GLU A 97 -12.19 -6.42 3.40
N HIS A 98 -11.20 -5.75 3.94
CA HIS A 98 -10.38 -6.29 5.02
C HIS A 98 -9.82 -5.22 5.95
N TYR A 99 -9.16 -5.67 7.00
CA TYR A 99 -8.28 -4.91 7.87
C TYR A 99 -6.85 -5.42 7.72
N ASP A 100 -5.89 -4.53 7.67
CA ASP A 100 -4.50 -4.89 7.37
C ASP A 100 -3.77 -5.55 8.55
N ILE A 101 -3.96 -5.04 9.77
CA ILE A 101 -3.21 -5.45 10.95
C ILE A 101 -4.17 -5.92 12.05
N LYS A 102 -3.97 -7.16 12.47
CA LYS A 102 -4.65 -7.78 13.62
C LYS A 102 -3.59 -8.21 14.64
N ASP A 103 -3.95 -8.24 15.90
CA ASP A 103 -3.09 -8.80 16.95
C ASP A 103 -3.08 -10.34 16.91
N ALA A 104 -2.32 -10.96 17.81
CA ALA A 104 -2.22 -12.43 17.92
C ALA A 104 -3.55 -13.13 18.25
N LYS A 105 -4.57 -12.39 18.69
CA LYS A 105 -5.93 -12.88 18.95
C LYS A 105 -6.87 -12.63 17.77
N GLY A 106 -6.39 -12.06 16.68
CA GLY A 106 -7.19 -11.67 15.50
C GLY A 106 -7.98 -10.38 15.70
N ILE A 107 -7.70 -9.59 16.74
CA ILE A 107 -8.38 -8.32 17.02
C ILE A 107 -7.73 -7.21 16.17
N VAL A 108 -8.56 -6.42 15.50
CA VAL A 108 -8.10 -5.28 14.69
C VAL A 108 -7.41 -4.24 15.57
N MET A 109 -6.20 -3.86 15.18
CA MET A 109 -5.41 -2.86 15.92
C MET A 109 -5.80 -1.44 15.47
N ASP A 110 -6.67 -0.78 16.23
CA ASP A 110 -7.18 0.59 15.97
C ASP A 110 -6.12 1.70 16.17
N THR A 111 -5.04 1.39 16.88
CA THR A 111 -3.91 2.31 17.10
C THR A 111 -2.96 2.40 15.90
N VAL A 112 -3.20 1.57 14.88
CA VAL A 112 -2.37 1.53 13.66
C VAL A 112 -2.96 2.46 12.58
N ASP A 113 -2.08 3.20 11.94
CA ASP A 113 -2.37 3.98 10.74
C ASP A 113 -1.90 3.21 9.50
N ILE A 114 -2.73 3.18 8.47
CA ILE A 114 -2.42 2.63 7.16
C ILE A 114 -2.20 3.77 6.18
N THR A 115 -1.08 3.74 5.48
CA THR A 115 -0.80 4.65 4.37
C THR A 115 -0.61 3.87 3.09
N VAL A 116 -1.41 4.17 2.08
CA VAL A 116 -1.26 3.65 0.72
C VAL A 116 -0.59 4.72 -0.14
N LEU A 117 0.70 4.57 -0.44
CA LEU A 117 1.42 5.43 -1.39
C LEU A 117 1.29 4.87 -2.79
N ASN A 118 0.74 5.65 -3.72
CA ASN A 118 0.53 5.24 -5.10
C ASN A 118 1.75 5.56 -5.97
N PHE A 119 2.24 4.56 -6.73
CA PHE A 119 3.28 4.72 -7.77
C PHE A 119 2.71 4.85 -9.18
N THR A 120 1.42 4.61 -9.37
CA THR A 120 0.76 4.63 -10.68
C THR A 120 -0.45 5.57 -10.64
N THR A 121 -0.59 6.42 -11.64
CA THR A 121 -1.85 7.14 -11.90
C THR A 121 -2.71 6.29 -12.83
N CYS A 122 -3.92 5.93 -12.40
CA CYS A 122 -4.84 5.09 -13.17
C CYS A 122 -6.28 5.21 -12.65
N ASN A 123 -7.22 4.56 -13.38
CA ASN A 123 -8.63 4.50 -12.96
C ASN A 123 -8.94 3.44 -11.89
N GLY A 124 -7.95 2.64 -11.46
CA GLY A 124 -8.01 1.82 -10.27
C GLY A 124 -7.75 2.63 -8.99
N GLY A 125 -7.96 2.02 -7.82
CA GLY A 125 -7.80 2.79 -6.58
C GLY A 125 -7.99 1.97 -5.31
N THR A 126 -8.28 2.68 -4.24
CA THR A 126 -8.57 2.13 -2.91
C THR A 126 -9.93 2.64 -2.45
N ILE A 127 -10.75 1.77 -1.89
CA ILE A 127 -12.00 2.12 -1.23
C ILE A 127 -11.73 2.06 0.26
N VAL A 128 -12.10 3.11 0.99
CA VAL A 128 -12.01 3.16 2.46
C VAL A 128 -13.33 3.65 2.99
N ASP A 129 -13.94 2.90 3.88
CA ASP A 129 -15.25 3.23 4.47
C ASP A 129 -16.29 3.62 3.39
N ASN A 130 -16.45 2.76 2.37
CA ASN A 130 -17.33 2.93 1.21
C ASN A 130 -17.05 4.15 0.31
N LYS A 131 -15.91 4.82 0.48
CA LYS A 131 -15.53 5.96 -0.37
C LYS A 131 -14.34 5.60 -1.25
N GLU A 132 -14.48 5.89 -2.56
CA GLU A 132 -13.43 5.61 -3.56
C GLU A 132 -12.38 6.70 -3.62
N TYR A 133 -11.11 6.28 -3.70
CA TYR A 133 -9.93 7.11 -3.88
C TYR A 133 -9.14 6.57 -5.07
N LYS A 134 -9.18 7.27 -6.20
CA LYS A 134 -8.45 6.88 -7.41
C LYS A 134 -6.94 6.98 -7.18
N SER A 135 -6.22 6.05 -7.78
CA SER A 135 -4.76 6.02 -7.73
C SER A 135 -4.14 7.20 -8.48
N LYS A 136 -3.38 8.01 -7.79
CA LYS A 136 -2.59 9.13 -8.33
C LYS A 136 -1.16 9.01 -7.84
N GLN A 137 -0.20 9.00 -8.76
CA GLN A 137 1.22 8.82 -8.39
C GLN A 137 1.70 9.89 -7.38
N ASN A 138 2.58 9.48 -6.48
CA ASN A 138 3.12 10.28 -5.38
C ASN A 138 2.06 10.86 -4.42
N GLN A 139 0.87 10.26 -4.39
CA GLN A 139 -0.17 10.59 -3.43
C GLN A 139 -0.27 9.49 -2.38
N GLY A 140 -0.19 9.87 -1.12
CA GLY A 140 -0.48 9.02 0.03
C GLY A 140 -1.95 9.14 0.45
N LEU A 141 -2.59 8.02 0.69
CA LEU A 141 -3.91 7.92 1.33
C LEU A 141 -3.70 7.33 2.72
N ASN A 142 -3.91 8.13 3.77
CA ASN A 142 -3.75 7.69 5.16
C ASN A 142 -5.11 7.56 5.84
N PHE A 143 -5.29 6.49 6.62
CA PHE A 143 -6.50 6.18 7.38
C PHE A 143 -6.21 5.23 8.55
N LYS A 144 -7.12 5.17 9.52
CA LYS A 144 -7.00 4.21 10.63
C LYS A 144 -7.27 2.77 10.18
N ASN A 145 -6.48 1.83 10.68
CA ASN A 145 -6.66 0.41 10.41
C ASN A 145 -8.03 -0.14 10.87
N SER A 146 -8.74 0.57 11.75
CA SER A 146 -10.12 0.25 12.13
C SER A 146 -11.17 0.53 11.05
N LEU A 147 -10.79 1.20 9.94
CA LEU A 147 -11.65 1.39 8.78
C LEU A 147 -11.46 0.22 7.81
N LYS A 148 -12.57 -0.43 7.44
CA LYS A 148 -12.56 -1.43 6.37
C LYS A 148 -12.15 -0.79 5.07
N HIS A 149 -11.33 -1.49 4.31
CA HIS A 149 -10.87 -1.02 3.02
C HIS A 149 -10.59 -2.18 2.07
N ASN A 150 -10.56 -1.86 0.79
CA ASN A 150 -10.17 -2.79 -0.27
C ASN A 150 -9.58 -2.01 -1.46
N GLY A 151 -8.90 -2.73 -2.34
CA GLY A 151 -8.47 -2.20 -3.63
C GLY A 151 -9.48 -2.52 -4.72
N TYR A 152 -9.38 -1.80 -5.84
CA TYR A 152 -10.04 -2.19 -7.09
C TYR A 152 -9.08 -2.06 -8.28
N VAL A 153 -9.23 -3.01 -9.24
CA VAL A 153 -8.31 -3.16 -10.36
C VAL A 153 -8.55 -2.06 -11.39
N GLN A 154 -7.47 -1.58 -11.98
CA GLN A 154 -7.46 -0.64 -13.09
C GLN A 154 -7.72 -1.32 -14.44
N THR A 155 -8.19 -0.54 -15.41
CA THR A 155 -8.43 -0.99 -16.80
C THR A 155 -7.71 -0.13 -17.84
N ASP A 156 -7.14 1.00 -17.44
CA ASP A 156 -6.48 1.98 -18.31
C ASP A 156 -4.95 1.89 -18.34
N THR A 157 -4.36 1.10 -17.44
CA THR A 157 -2.91 0.85 -17.38
C THR A 157 -2.62 -0.64 -17.26
N LYS A 158 -1.44 -1.09 -17.70
CA LYS A 158 -1.05 -2.51 -17.61
C LYS A 158 -0.93 -3.00 -16.18
N ARG A 159 -0.46 -2.13 -15.27
CA ARG A 159 -0.22 -2.45 -13.86
C ARG A 159 -0.49 -1.25 -12.98
N ARG A 160 -0.87 -1.49 -11.75
CA ARG A 160 -0.93 -0.52 -10.66
C ARG A 160 0.00 -0.99 -9.55
N ILE A 161 0.89 -0.12 -9.10
CA ILE A 161 1.81 -0.40 -7.98
C ILE A 161 1.49 0.56 -6.85
N VAL A 162 1.40 0.01 -5.65
CA VAL A 162 1.24 0.77 -4.41
C VAL A 162 2.18 0.25 -3.34
N LEU A 163 2.58 1.12 -2.41
CA LEU A 163 3.25 0.75 -1.19
C LEU A 163 2.25 0.91 -0.03
N ASN A 164 1.96 -0.19 0.63
CA ASN A 164 1.16 -0.22 1.85
C ASN A 164 2.10 -0.14 3.05
N ILE A 165 1.92 0.87 3.90
CA ILE A 165 2.72 1.13 5.09
C ILE A 165 1.78 1.13 6.29
N ALA A 166 2.04 0.27 7.26
CA ALA A 166 1.35 0.25 8.55
C ALA A 166 2.29 0.78 9.64
N THR A 167 1.85 1.81 10.35
CA THR A 167 2.62 2.48 11.41
C THR A 167 1.79 2.70 12.68
N SER A 168 2.45 2.90 13.79
CA SER A 168 1.81 3.34 15.05
C SER A 168 2.71 4.34 15.74
#